data_0ab8b0e3e29c83f780658348d8db6ec1
#
_entry.id   0ab8b0e3e29c83f780658348d8db6ec1
#
_cell.length_a   1.000
_cell.length_b   1.000
_cell.length_c   1.000
_cell.angle_alpha   90.00
_cell.angle_beta   90.00
_cell.angle_gamma   90.00
#
_symmetry.space_group_name_H-M   'P 1'
#
loop_
_entity.id
_entity.type
_entity.pdbx_description
1 polymer ?
#
loop_
_entity_poly.entity_id
_entity_poly.type
_entity_poly.pdbx_seq_one_letter_code
_entity_poly.pdbx_strand_id
1 'polypeptide(L)' 'MYIKMIEKTNEWRKYMETWYYEVVSIDGDYANLKRTDIESENIKLVARALLPEGINEGTNLKYEMLQYEIIE' A
#
# COMPACT_ATOMS: atom_id res chain seq x y z
N MET A 1 -18.84 -23.00 12.86
CA MET A 1 -18.29 -23.33 11.55
C MET A 1 -18.44 -22.21 10.54
N TYR A 2 -19.62 -21.70 10.44
CA TYR A 2 -19.90 -20.54 9.60
C TYR A 2 -19.03 -19.32 9.93
N ILE A 3 -18.90 -19.06 11.21
CA ILE A 3 -18.16 -17.90 11.67
C ILE A 3 -16.72 -17.96 11.25
N LYS A 4 -16.13 -19.15 11.32
CA LYS A 4 -14.75 -19.33 10.89
C LYS A 4 -14.57 -19.11 9.40
N MET A 5 -15.54 -19.54 8.64
CA MET A 5 -15.48 -19.31 7.19
C MET A 5 -15.58 -17.83 6.87
N ILE A 6 -16.39 -17.11 7.61
CA ILE A 6 -16.51 -15.66 7.43
C ILE A 6 -15.20 -14.99 7.79
N GLU A 7 -14.54 -15.41 8.85
CA GLU A 7 -13.27 -14.87 9.23
C GLU A 7 -12.21 -15.10 8.14
N LYS A 8 -12.19 -16.29 7.60
CA LYS A 8 -11.28 -16.59 6.49
C LYS A 8 -11.58 -15.72 5.28
N THR A 9 -12.86 -15.51 5.02
CA THR A 9 -13.25 -14.64 3.92
C THR A 9 -12.74 -13.22 4.12
N ASN A 10 -12.77 -12.75 5.37
CA ASN A 10 -12.26 -11.42 5.68
C ASN A 10 -10.76 -11.33 5.46
N GLU A 11 -10.03 -12.36 5.83
CA GLU A 11 -8.60 -12.41 5.55
C GLU A 11 -8.34 -12.40 4.05
N TRP A 12 -9.12 -13.14 3.32
CA TRP A 12 -9.04 -13.16 1.87
C TRP A 12 -9.24 -11.78 1.29
N ARG A 13 -10.16 -11.01 1.85
CA ARG A 13 -10.44 -9.66 1.38
C ARG A 13 -9.23 -8.75 1.49
N LYS A 14 -8.41 -8.95 2.49
CA LYS A 14 -7.20 -8.15 2.64
C LYS A 14 -6.29 -8.28 1.43
N TYR A 15 -6.22 -9.45 0.86
CA TYR A 15 -5.39 -9.68 -0.31
C TYR A 15 -6.03 -9.21 -1.60
N MET A 16 -7.35 -9.00 -1.57
CA MET A 16 -8.08 -8.61 -2.76
C MET A 16 -8.41 -7.12 -2.78
N GLU A 17 -8.19 -6.43 -1.68
CA GLU A 17 -8.44 -5.00 -1.62
C GLU A 17 -7.34 -4.24 -2.32
N THR A 18 -7.72 -3.16 -2.98
CA THR A 18 -6.79 -2.27 -3.64
C THR A 18 -6.69 -1.00 -2.81
N TRP A 19 -5.48 -0.64 -2.46
CA TRP A 19 -5.21 0.57 -1.70
C TRP A 19 -4.32 1.49 -2.52
N TYR A 20 -4.50 2.78 -2.33
CA TYR A 20 -3.75 3.78 -3.08
C TYR A 20 -2.92 4.62 -2.13
N TYR A 21 -1.71 4.92 -2.57
CA TYR A 21 -0.74 5.68 -1.78
C TYR A 21 -0.07 6.74 -2.64
N GLU A 22 0.49 7.70 -1.96
CA GLU A 22 1.38 8.67 -2.57
C GLU A 22 2.71 8.64 -1.81
N VAL A 23 3.81 8.71 -2.54
CA VAL A 23 5.13 8.81 -1.92
C VAL A 23 5.30 10.24 -1.42
N VAL A 24 5.30 10.39 -0.11
CA VAL A 24 5.45 11.70 0.53
C VAL A 24 6.90 12.12 0.52
N SER A 25 7.79 11.19 0.84
CA SER A 25 9.22 11.47 0.87
C SER A 25 9.98 10.16 0.78
N ILE A 26 11.25 10.27 0.39
CA ILE A 26 12.15 9.13 0.34
C ILE A 26 13.32 9.46 1.24
N ASP A 27 13.64 8.54 2.12
CA ASP A 27 14.68 8.75 3.13
C ASP A 27 15.58 7.51 3.15
N GLY A 28 16.68 7.59 2.40
CA GLY A 28 17.62 6.48 2.29
C GLY A 28 16.97 5.25 1.69
N ASP A 29 16.95 4.16 2.44
CA ASP A 29 16.41 2.89 1.99
C ASP A 29 14.91 2.75 2.21
N TYR A 30 14.25 3.81 2.68
CA TYR A 30 12.83 3.78 3.00
C TYR A 30 12.10 4.90 2.31
N ALA A 31 10.83 4.66 2.07
CA ALA A 31 9.92 5.69 1.56
C ALA A 31 8.77 5.84 2.54
N ASN A 32 8.30 7.07 2.68
CA ASN A 32 7.15 7.39 3.49
C ASN A 32 5.94 7.51 2.59
N LEU A 33 4.93 6.68 2.82
CA LEU A 33 3.73 6.62 2.00
C LEU A 33 2.52 7.11 2.78
N LYS A 34 1.62 7.76 2.08
CA LYS A 34 0.36 8.23 2.64
C LYS A 34 -0.79 7.67 1.80
N ARG A 35 -1.83 7.19 2.46
CA ARG A 35 -3.03 6.74 1.76
C ARG A 35 -3.69 7.92 1.06
N THR A 36 -4.14 7.70 -0.16
CA THR A 36 -4.85 8.74 -0.92
C THR A 36 -6.29 8.37 -1.18
N ASP A 37 -6.67 7.13 -0.94
CA ASP A 37 -8.03 6.66 -1.13
C ASP A 37 -8.92 6.86 0.09
N ILE A 38 -8.32 7.27 1.21
CA ILE A 38 -9.08 7.63 2.42
C ILE A 38 -8.39 8.83 3.05
N GLU A 39 -9.13 9.53 3.90
CA GLU A 39 -8.52 10.58 4.70
C GLU A 39 -7.74 9.94 5.83
N SER A 40 -6.45 10.11 5.80
CA SER A 40 -5.57 9.58 6.84
C SER A 40 -4.31 10.41 6.89
N GLU A 41 -3.87 10.72 8.09
CA GLU A 41 -2.61 11.42 8.28
C GLU A 41 -1.49 10.46 8.69
N ASN A 42 -1.80 9.19 8.75
CA ASN A 42 -0.81 8.19 9.09
C ASN A 42 0.15 7.98 7.94
N ILE A 43 1.42 7.94 8.27
CA ILE A 43 2.48 7.69 7.30
C ILE A 43 2.96 6.26 7.49
N LYS A 44 3.06 5.54 6.38
CA LYS A 44 3.55 4.17 6.39
C LYS A 44 4.99 4.16 5.88
N LEU A 45 5.89 3.61 6.66
CA LEU A 45 7.29 3.48 6.27
C LEU A 45 7.47 2.15 5.55
N VAL A 46 7.95 2.20 4.31
CA VAL A 46 8.10 1.01 3.48
C VAL A 46 9.51 0.99 2.90
N ALA A 47 10.17 -0.16 2.98
CA ALA A 47 11.49 -0.32 2.40
C ALA A 47 11.43 -0.15 0.89
N ARG A 48 12.38 0.60 0.33
CA ARG A 48 12.42 0.82 -1.11
C ARG A 48 12.56 -0.48 -1.90
N ALA A 49 13.16 -1.48 -1.29
CA ALA A 49 13.31 -2.78 -1.94
C ALA A 49 11.97 -3.44 -2.27
N LEU A 50 10.91 -3.05 -1.56
CA LEU A 50 9.57 -3.57 -1.79
C LEU A 50 8.75 -2.73 -2.76
N LEU A 51 9.32 -1.64 -3.24
CA LEU A 51 8.62 -0.69 -4.10
C LEU A 51 9.18 -0.76 -5.51
N PRO A 52 8.38 -0.33 -6.50
CA PRO A 52 8.88 -0.28 -7.88
C PRO A 52 10.06 0.67 -8.00
N GLU A 53 10.92 0.42 -8.97
CA GLU A 53 11.99 1.34 -9.29
C GLU A 53 11.41 2.60 -9.92
N GLY A 54 12.14 3.69 -9.76
CA GLY A 54 11.74 4.94 -10.39
C GLY A 54 10.74 5.77 -9.61
N ILE A 55 10.51 5.42 -8.33
CA ILE A 55 9.63 6.24 -7.50
C ILE A 55 10.33 7.54 -7.12
N ASN A 56 9.53 8.58 -7.00
CA ASN A 56 9.96 9.91 -6.55
C ASN A 56 8.92 10.45 -5.59
N GLU A 57 9.23 11.56 -4.95
CA GLU A 57 8.23 12.26 -4.17
C GLU A 57 7.08 12.64 -5.09
N GLY A 58 5.87 12.39 -4.64
CA GLY A 58 4.67 12.64 -5.43
C GLY A 58 4.24 11.50 -6.30
N THR A 59 5.02 10.42 -6.40
CA THR A 59 4.62 9.26 -7.18
C THR A 59 3.40 8.60 -6.55
N ASN A 60 2.41 8.29 -7.38
CA ASN A 60 1.22 7.58 -6.95
C ASN A 60 1.40 6.09 -7.14
N LEU A 61 0.98 5.34 -6.13
CA LEU A 61 1.13 3.89 -6.10
C LEU A 61 -0.21 3.23 -5.86
N LYS A 62 -0.36 2.07 -6.45
CA LYS A 62 -1.46 1.17 -6.17
C LYS A 62 -0.90 -0.05 -5.45
N TYR A 63 -1.53 -0.43 -4.35
CA TYR A 63 -1.16 -1.63 -3.61
C TYR A 63 -2.26 -2.66 -3.79
N GLU A 64 -1.92 -3.77 -4.40
CA GLU A 64 -2.88 -4.82 -4.70
C GLU A 64 -2.14 -6.14 -4.76
N MET A 65 -2.73 -7.19 -4.22
CA MET A 65 -2.12 -8.52 -4.25
C MET A 65 -0.71 -8.53 -3.69
N LEU A 66 -0.51 -7.80 -2.60
CA LEU A 66 0.78 -7.72 -1.90
C LEU A 66 1.88 -7.06 -2.73
N GLN A 67 1.53 -6.31 -3.74
CA GLN A 67 2.50 -5.63 -4.60
C GLN A 67 2.14 -4.17 -4.78
N TYR A 68 3.18 -3.35 -4.90
CA TYR A 68 3.03 -1.94 -5.21
C TYR A 68 3.31 -1.72 -6.69
N GLU A 69 2.49 -0.89 -7.32
CA GLU A 69 2.68 -0.51 -8.73
C GLU A 69 2.56 1.00 -8.85
N ILE A 70 3.39 1.57 -9.74
CA ILE A 70 3.28 2.99 -10.07
C ILE A 70 2.07 3.18 -10.96
N ILE A 71 1.26 4.17 -10.63
CA ILE A 71 0.12 4.57 -11.47
C ILE A 71 0.25 6.05 -11.81
N GLU A 72 -0.37 6.41 -12.88
CA GLU A 72 -0.35 7.80 -13.35
C GLU A 72 -1.73 8.43 -13.31
#